data_0dedb6dbe97669fe1fa35fa84b7ed1f9
#
_entry.id   0dedb6dbe97669fe1fa35fa84b7ed1f9
#
_cell.length_a   1.000
_cell.length_b   1.000
_cell.length_c   1.000
_cell.angle_alpha   90.00
_cell.angle_beta   90.00
_cell.angle_gamma   90.00
#
_symmetry.space_group_name_H-M   'P 1'
#
loop_
_entity.id
_entity.type
_entity.pdbx_description
1 polymer ?
#
loop_
_entity_poly.entity_id
_entity_poly.type
_entity_poly.pdbx_seq_one_letter_code
_entity_poly.pdbx_strand_id
1 'polypeptide(L)'
;FQYFHSVQIGGVSGADSGTTFASKTPDQILADVNNAILLAWAASEYDNDAIPNHILMPYEQYNYLATTKVSDQAEKTILKFLLDNNVAAQNGSDLFIGGCRWCKGAGGSSKDRMVVYCNKERYLAMDELAPLTRAMTGPNTAHFCFDTAYAANLSETETFYDNTMLYVDGI
;
A
#
# COMPACT_ATOMS: atom_id res chain seq x y z
N PHE A 1 15.41 12.85 8.06
CA PHE A 1 14.86 11.48 8.21
C PHE A 1 13.70 11.57 9.18
N GLN A 2 12.47 11.65 8.67
CA GLN A 2 11.27 11.67 9.48
C GLN A 2 10.95 10.22 9.89
N TYR A 3 10.78 10.01 11.19
CA TYR A 3 10.36 8.73 11.76
C TYR A 3 8.88 8.53 11.44
N PHE A 4 8.60 7.72 10.42
CA PHE A 4 7.25 7.22 10.22
C PHE A 4 6.85 6.34 11.40
N HIS A 5 5.69 6.58 11.98
CA HIS A 5 5.16 5.75 13.05
C HIS A 5 4.88 4.35 12.49
N SER A 6 5.76 3.39 12.75
CA SER A 6 5.46 1.98 12.52
C SER A 6 4.62 1.48 13.69
N VAL A 7 3.32 1.37 13.49
CA VAL A 7 2.47 0.67 14.45
C VAL A 7 2.56 -0.81 14.12
N GLN A 8 3.13 -1.59 15.00
CA GLN A 8 3.02 -3.04 14.96
C GLN A 8 1.61 -3.39 15.42
N ILE A 9 0.69 -3.66 14.48
CA ILE A 9 -0.58 -4.24 14.85
C ILE A 9 -0.28 -5.66 15.36
N GLY A 10 -0.40 -5.84 16.65
CA GLY A 10 -0.58 -7.16 17.21
C GLY A 10 -1.93 -7.67 16.76
N GLY A 11 -2.02 -8.16 15.53
CA GLY A 11 -3.24 -8.78 15.04
C GLY A 11 -3.63 -9.94 15.95
N VAL A 12 -4.90 -10.26 16.00
CA VAL A 12 -5.36 -11.47 16.67
C VAL A 12 -4.55 -12.63 16.12
N SER A 13 -3.85 -13.34 16.98
CA SER A 13 -3.03 -14.50 16.57
C SER A 13 -3.94 -15.50 15.86
N GLY A 14 -3.53 -15.95 14.67
CA GLY A 14 -4.19 -17.07 13.99
C GLY A 14 -4.05 -18.38 14.77
N ALA A 15 -4.61 -19.46 14.25
CA ALA A 15 -4.62 -20.77 14.89
C ALA A 15 -3.22 -21.27 15.29
N ASP A 16 -2.19 -20.89 14.54
CA ASP A 16 -0.78 -21.24 14.77
C ASP A 16 0.05 -20.14 15.45
N SER A 17 -0.60 -19.17 16.11
CA SER A 17 0.05 -18.00 16.71
C SER A 17 0.85 -17.15 15.70
N GLY A 18 0.65 -17.35 14.40
CA GLY A 18 1.27 -16.59 13.33
C GLY A 18 0.52 -15.27 13.08
N THR A 19 1.25 -14.26 12.62
CA THR A 19 0.67 -12.95 12.26
C THR A 19 0.41 -12.80 10.76
N THR A 20 0.91 -13.73 9.94
CA THR A 20 0.74 -13.69 8.48
C THR A 20 -0.70 -14.00 8.06
N PHE A 21 -1.16 -13.46 6.93
CA PHE A 21 -2.52 -13.70 6.44
C PHE A 21 -2.84 -15.18 6.23
N ALA A 22 -1.85 -15.98 5.82
CA ALA A 22 -2.02 -17.41 5.64
C ALA A 22 -2.32 -18.17 6.96
N SER A 23 -1.96 -17.61 8.10
CA SER A 23 -2.20 -18.19 9.44
C SER A 23 -3.49 -17.67 10.11
N LYS A 24 -4.20 -16.75 9.46
CA LYS A 24 -5.39 -16.09 10.00
C LYS A 24 -6.66 -16.56 9.30
N THR A 25 -7.77 -16.49 10.02
CA THR A 25 -9.09 -16.67 9.40
C THR A 25 -9.47 -15.43 8.58
N PRO A 26 -10.35 -15.57 7.57
CA PRO A 26 -10.81 -14.42 6.78
C PRO A 26 -11.36 -13.27 7.64
N ASP A 27 -12.12 -13.58 8.70
CA ASP A 27 -12.68 -12.57 9.61
C ASP A 27 -11.58 -11.80 10.36
N GLN A 28 -10.50 -12.49 10.76
CA GLN A 28 -9.35 -11.85 11.41
C GLN A 28 -8.63 -10.92 10.45
N ILE A 29 -8.48 -11.32 9.18
CA ILE A 29 -7.85 -10.48 8.15
C ILE A 29 -8.69 -9.23 7.89
N LEU A 30 -10.01 -9.39 7.77
CA LEU A 30 -10.95 -8.27 7.60
C LEU A 30 -10.87 -7.29 8.78
N ALA A 31 -10.83 -7.81 10.00
CA ALA A 31 -10.69 -7.00 11.21
C ALA A 31 -9.35 -6.25 11.25
N ASP A 32 -8.25 -6.91 10.90
CA ASP A 32 -6.92 -6.30 10.91
C ASP A 32 -6.80 -5.16 9.89
N VAL A 33 -7.29 -5.37 8.66
CA VAL A 33 -7.24 -4.34 7.61
C VAL A 33 -8.14 -3.15 7.96
N ASN A 34 -9.36 -3.40 8.42
CA ASN A 34 -10.25 -2.31 8.85
C ASN A 34 -9.70 -1.56 10.06
N ASN A 35 -9.07 -2.26 11.00
CA ASN A 35 -8.41 -1.63 12.14
C ASN A 35 -7.21 -0.78 11.71
N ALA A 36 -6.44 -1.23 10.72
CA ALA A 36 -5.34 -0.44 10.15
C ALA A 36 -5.85 0.87 9.51
N ILE A 37 -6.95 0.80 8.74
CA ILE A 37 -7.58 1.99 8.18
C ILE A 37 -8.07 2.93 9.30
N LEU A 38 -8.71 2.39 10.32
CA LEU A 38 -9.23 3.17 11.44
C LEU A 38 -8.10 3.85 12.22
N LEU A 39 -6.99 3.15 12.48
CA LEU A 39 -5.83 3.72 13.18
C LEU A 39 -5.15 4.83 12.37
N ALA A 40 -5.00 4.64 11.07
CA ALA A 40 -4.46 5.68 10.20
C ALA A 40 -5.38 6.91 10.15
N TRP A 41 -6.70 6.71 10.13
CA TRP A 41 -7.65 7.80 10.18
C TRP A 41 -7.69 8.48 11.56
N ALA A 42 -7.61 7.71 12.64
CA ALA A 42 -7.55 8.28 14.01
C ALA A 42 -6.29 9.15 14.21
N ALA A 43 -5.17 8.80 13.57
CA ALA A 43 -3.94 9.61 13.62
C ALA A 43 -4.12 11.01 13.00
N SER A 44 -5.06 11.17 12.07
CA SER A 44 -5.45 12.47 11.49
C SER A 44 -6.61 13.15 12.25
N GLU A 45 -6.87 12.75 13.50
CA GLU A 45 -7.99 13.27 14.32
C GLU A 45 -9.36 13.08 13.64
N TYR A 46 -9.51 12.03 12.85
CA TYR A 46 -10.72 11.69 12.08
C TYR A 46 -11.12 12.76 11.05
N ASP A 47 -10.15 13.47 10.46
CA ASP A 47 -10.44 14.36 9.34
C ASP A 47 -11.00 13.56 8.16
N ASN A 48 -12.18 13.95 7.68
CA ASN A 48 -12.86 13.29 6.57
C ASN A 48 -12.09 13.41 5.25
N ASP A 49 -11.27 14.44 5.09
CA ASP A 49 -10.43 14.60 3.91
C ASP A 49 -9.19 13.69 3.95
N ALA A 50 -8.72 13.32 5.15
CA ALA A 50 -7.55 12.47 5.37
C ALA A 50 -7.87 10.97 5.46
N ILE A 51 -9.07 10.53 5.12
CA ILE A 51 -9.43 9.10 5.13
C ILE A 51 -8.47 8.33 4.23
N PRO A 52 -7.79 7.29 4.76
CA PRO A 52 -6.90 6.45 3.96
C PRO A 52 -7.68 5.78 2.84
N ASN A 53 -7.18 5.91 1.62
CA ASN A 53 -7.81 5.39 0.43
C ASN A 53 -6.90 4.45 -0.39
N HIS A 54 -5.66 4.25 0.07
CA HIS A 54 -4.72 3.37 -0.59
C HIS A 54 -4.06 2.43 0.41
N ILE A 55 -3.98 1.15 0.02
CA ILE A 55 -3.28 0.10 0.76
C ILE A 55 -2.32 -0.59 -0.20
N LEU A 56 -1.05 -0.67 0.17
CA LEU A 56 -0.04 -1.43 -0.54
C LEU A 56 0.46 -2.57 0.34
N MET A 57 0.62 -3.75 -0.24
CA MET A 57 1.11 -4.94 0.44
C MET A 57 1.95 -5.83 -0.50
N PRO A 58 2.72 -6.79 0.01
CA PRO A 58 3.44 -7.73 -0.85
C PRO A 58 2.51 -8.51 -1.78
N TYR A 59 3.00 -8.86 -2.97
CA TYR A 59 2.20 -9.60 -3.96
C TYR A 59 1.67 -10.94 -3.44
N GLU A 60 2.41 -11.61 -2.55
CA GLU A 60 1.99 -12.89 -1.97
C GLU A 60 0.73 -12.72 -1.12
N GLN A 61 0.72 -11.69 -0.26
CA GLN A 61 -0.42 -11.35 0.58
C GLN A 61 -1.60 -10.85 -0.27
N TYR A 62 -1.32 -10.02 -1.26
CA TYR A 62 -2.34 -9.55 -2.21
C TYR A 62 -3.01 -10.72 -2.95
N ASN A 63 -2.19 -11.67 -3.47
CA ASN A 63 -2.71 -12.86 -4.14
C ASN A 63 -3.56 -13.71 -3.20
N TYR A 64 -3.15 -13.86 -1.94
CA TYR A 64 -3.93 -14.58 -0.93
C TYR A 64 -5.32 -13.97 -0.75
N LEU A 65 -5.41 -12.63 -0.60
CA LEU A 65 -6.69 -11.92 -0.50
C LEU A 65 -7.56 -12.06 -1.75
N ALA A 66 -6.94 -12.09 -2.92
CA ALA A 66 -7.65 -12.18 -4.20
C ALA A 66 -8.21 -13.58 -4.48
N THR A 67 -7.58 -14.63 -3.95
CA THR A 67 -7.95 -16.02 -4.22
C THR A 67 -8.76 -16.68 -3.11
N THR A 68 -8.58 -16.23 -1.86
CA THR A 68 -9.28 -16.83 -0.72
C THR A 68 -10.69 -16.24 -0.57
N LYS A 69 -11.68 -17.13 -0.38
CA LYS A 69 -13.06 -16.74 -0.12
C LYS A 69 -13.25 -16.32 1.33
N VAL A 70 -14.19 -15.43 1.59
CA VAL A 70 -14.54 -14.98 2.95
C VAL A 70 -15.12 -16.14 3.78
N SER A 71 -15.95 -16.98 3.16
CA SER A 71 -16.48 -18.21 3.76
C SER A 71 -16.74 -19.26 2.68
N ASP A 72 -16.89 -20.51 3.05
CA ASP A 72 -17.20 -21.61 2.12
C ASP A 72 -18.53 -21.41 1.36
N GLN A 73 -19.43 -20.65 1.94
CA GLN A 73 -20.75 -20.34 1.36
C GLN A 73 -20.76 -19.01 0.59
N ALA A 74 -19.74 -18.16 0.76
CA ALA A 74 -19.65 -16.88 0.09
C ALA A 74 -18.97 -17.02 -1.27
N GLU A 75 -19.57 -16.44 -2.31
CA GLU A 75 -18.94 -16.35 -3.64
C GLU A 75 -17.89 -15.24 -3.73
N LYS A 76 -17.84 -14.36 -2.72
CA LYS A 76 -16.91 -13.20 -2.71
C LYS A 76 -15.56 -13.57 -2.10
N THR A 77 -14.49 -13.10 -2.72
CA THR A 77 -13.14 -13.16 -2.17
C THR A 77 -12.97 -12.10 -1.07
N ILE A 78 -11.97 -12.31 -0.19
CA ILE A 78 -11.63 -11.36 0.87
C ILE A 78 -11.34 -9.98 0.28
N LEU A 79 -10.56 -9.90 -0.81
CA LEU A 79 -10.25 -8.66 -1.49
C LEU A 79 -11.50 -7.91 -1.94
N LYS A 80 -12.43 -8.60 -2.61
CA LYS A 80 -13.66 -7.98 -3.09
C LYS A 80 -14.56 -7.52 -1.95
N PHE A 81 -14.61 -8.31 -0.87
CA PHE A 81 -15.38 -7.94 0.31
C PHE A 81 -14.81 -6.68 0.99
N LEU A 82 -13.46 -6.58 1.11
CA LEU A 82 -12.79 -5.39 1.64
C LEU A 82 -13.06 -4.15 0.80
N LEU A 83 -13.01 -4.26 -0.53
CA LEU A 83 -13.29 -3.13 -1.42
C LEU A 83 -14.74 -2.64 -1.31
N ASP A 84 -15.69 -3.57 -1.16
CA ASP A 84 -17.12 -3.23 -1.05
C ASP A 84 -17.51 -2.71 0.34
N ASN A 85 -16.83 -3.19 1.41
CA ASN A 85 -17.25 -3.00 2.81
C ASN A 85 -16.09 -2.45 3.67
N ASN A 86 -15.72 -1.21 3.44
CA ASN A 86 -14.71 -0.53 4.25
C ASN A 86 -15.17 0.89 4.63
N VAL A 87 -14.50 1.49 5.62
CA VAL A 87 -14.84 2.81 6.12
C VAL A 87 -14.65 3.90 5.06
N ALA A 88 -13.65 3.77 4.19
CA ALA A 88 -13.40 4.73 3.13
C ALA A 88 -14.54 4.74 2.10
N ALA A 89 -14.98 3.57 1.64
CA ALA A 89 -16.11 3.45 0.70
C ALA A 89 -17.43 3.97 1.31
N GLN A 90 -17.66 3.75 2.59
CA GLN A 90 -18.83 4.29 3.30
C GLN A 90 -18.86 5.83 3.33
N ASN A 91 -17.70 6.47 3.28
CA ASN A 91 -17.54 7.93 3.26
C ASN A 91 -17.31 8.50 1.84
N GLY A 92 -17.58 7.72 0.80
CA GLY A 92 -17.52 8.18 -0.59
C GLY A 92 -16.10 8.25 -1.20
N SER A 93 -15.12 7.60 -0.57
CA SER A 93 -13.78 7.44 -1.11
C SER A 93 -13.60 6.00 -1.60
N ASP A 94 -13.16 5.83 -2.83
CA ASP A 94 -12.80 4.51 -3.35
C ASP A 94 -11.52 4.01 -2.70
N LEU A 95 -11.54 2.81 -2.14
CA LEU A 95 -10.37 2.15 -1.59
C LEU A 95 -9.63 1.40 -2.70
N PHE A 96 -8.35 1.70 -2.87
CA PHE A 96 -7.42 0.96 -3.71
C PHE A 96 -6.56 0.02 -2.87
N ILE A 97 -6.52 -1.26 -3.22
CA ILE A 97 -5.60 -2.25 -2.62
C ILE A 97 -4.73 -2.81 -3.73
N GLY A 98 -3.42 -2.67 -3.61
CA GLY A 98 -2.47 -3.08 -4.63
C GLY A 98 -1.27 -3.86 -4.11
N GLY A 99 -0.71 -4.71 -5.00
CA GLY A 99 0.54 -5.41 -4.73
C GLY A 99 1.76 -4.50 -4.97
N CYS A 100 2.72 -4.54 -4.05
CA CYS A 100 3.97 -3.80 -4.15
C CYS A 100 5.16 -4.69 -3.78
N ARG A 101 6.13 -4.82 -4.69
CA ARG A 101 7.32 -5.65 -4.46
C ARG A 101 8.21 -5.13 -3.32
N TRP A 102 8.20 -3.83 -3.10
CA TRP A 102 9.03 -3.17 -2.09
C TRP A 102 8.51 -3.35 -0.66
N CYS A 103 7.27 -3.82 -0.51
CA CYS A 103 6.69 -4.14 0.78
C CYS A 103 7.16 -5.47 1.36
N LYS A 104 7.77 -6.34 0.53
CA LYS A 104 8.28 -7.63 0.97
C LYS A 104 9.56 -7.45 1.77
N GLY A 105 9.58 -7.96 3.01
CA GLY A 105 10.72 -7.86 3.90
C GLY A 105 11.10 -6.43 4.34
N ALA A 106 10.21 -5.45 4.12
CA ALA A 106 10.47 -4.05 4.44
C ALA A 106 10.22 -3.69 5.91
N GLY A 107 9.55 -4.56 6.63
CA GLY A 107 9.24 -4.35 8.04
C GLY A 107 10.39 -4.68 8.98
N GLY A 108 10.21 -4.37 10.26
CA GLY A 108 11.15 -4.73 11.31
C GLY A 108 11.44 -6.23 11.31
N SER A 109 12.73 -6.61 11.47
CA SER A 109 13.19 -8.00 11.40
C SER A 109 12.89 -8.70 10.07
N SER A 110 12.94 -7.97 8.97
CA SER A 110 12.66 -8.48 7.61
C SER A 110 11.26 -9.09 7.44
N LYS A 111 10.30 -8.62 8.22
CA LYS A 111 8.90 -9.01 8.07
C LYS A 111 8.25 -8.27 6.89
N ASP A 112 7.20 -8.82 6.37
CA ASP A 112 6.40 -8.18 5.33
C ASP A 112 5.66 -6.96 5.90
N ARG A 113 5.50 -5.93 5.07
CA ARG A 113 4.91 -4.65 5.45
C ARG A 113 3.68 -4.34 4.61
N MET A 114 2.63 -3.88 5.25
CA MET A 114 1.50 -3.21 4.60
C MET A 114 1.60 -1.71 4.86
N VAL A 115 1.33 -0.91 3.85
CA VAL A 115 1.30 0.55 3.92
C VAL A 115 -0.12 1.01 3.67
N VAL A 116 -0.67 1.76 4.61
CA VAL A 116 -2.01 2.35 4.53
C VAL A 116 -1.84 3.87 4.52
N TYR A 117 -2.34 4.56 3.49
CA TYR A 117 -2.13 5.99 3.35
C TYR A 117 -3.25 6.69 2.58
N CYS A 118 -3.30 8.00 2.72
CA CYS A 118 -4.19 8.86 1.95
C CYS A 118 -3.48 9.37 0.70
N ASN A 119 -3.89 8.87 -0.47
CA ASN A 119 -3.34 9.29 -1.76
C ASN A 119 -4.14 10.47 -2.33
N LYS A 120 -3.94 11.63 -1.73
CA LYS A 120 -4.44 12.91 -2.24
C LYS A 120 -3.29 13.89 -2.31
N GLU A 121 -3.30 14.75 -3.32
CA GLU A 121 -2.24 15.74 -3.58
C GLU A 121 -1.95 16.65 -2.35
N ARG A 122 -2.95 16.90 -1.54
CA ARG A 122 -2.81 17.68 -0.30
C ARG A 122 -1.91 17.01 0.75
N TYR A 123 -1.83 15.67 0.75
CA TYR A 123 -1.12 14.89 1.78
C TYR A 123 0.14 14.24 1.25
N LEU A 124 0.14 13.87 -0.02
CA LEU A 124 1.25 13.18 -0.67
C LEU A 124 1.46 13.77 -2.06
N ALA A 125 2.62 14.31 -2.31
CA ALA A 125 2.98 14.87 -3.60
C ALA A 125 4.38 14.42 -4.05
N MET A 126 4.61 14.51 -5.34
CA MET A 126 5.93 14.34 -5.95
C MET A 126 6.02 15.33 -7.10
N ASP A 127 7.04 16.17 -7.06
CA ASP A 127 7.26 17.17 -8.08
C ASP A 127 8.10 16.63 -9.24
N GLU A 128 7.67 16.89 -10.44
CA GLU A 128 8.43 16.61 -11.66
C GLU A 128 9.09 17.90 -12.13
N LEU A 129 10.37 18.09 -11.78
CA LEU A 129 11.11 19.29 -12.11
C LEU A 129 11.46 19.36 -13.61
N ALA A 130 11.75 18.21 -14.21
CA ALA A 130 11.96 18.07 -15.64
C ALA A 130 11.30 16.77 -16.13
N PRO A 131 10.40 16.86 -17.10
CA PRO A 131 9.71 15.68 -17.64
C PRO A 131 10.71 14.74 -18.31
N LEU A 132 10.33 13.47 -18.43
CA LEU A 132 11.13 12.46 -19.11
C LEU A 132 11.37 12.89 -20.56
N THR A 133 12.57 13.34 -20.84
CA THR A 133 13.02 13.72 -22.19
C THR A 133 13.84 12.61 -22.81
N ARG A 134 13.66 12.38 -24.11
CA ARG A 134 14.43 11.42 -24.89
C ARG A 134 15.34 12.19 -25.85
N ALA A 135 16.63 11.97 -25.74
CA ALA A 135 17.62 12.41 -26.70
C ALA A 135 18.06 11.22 -27.54
N MET A 136 17.96 11.33 -28.85
CA MET A 136 18.55 10.35 -29.79
C MET A 136 19.88 10.92 -30.28
N THR A 137 20.94 10.17 -30.11
CA THR A 137 22.19 10.43 -30.82
C THR A 137 22.09 9.93 -32.25
N GLY A 138 22.94 10.41 -33.16
CA GLY A 138 22.99 9.93 -34.53
C GLY A 138 23.28 8.43 -34.61
N PRO A 139 23.16 7.83 -35.81
CA PRO A 139 23.40 6.40 -35.97
C PRO A 139 24.85 6.05 -35.58
N ASN A 140 24.97 5.07 -34.70
CA ASN A 140 26.26 4.49 -34.36
C ASN A 140 26.64 3.45 -35.42
N THR A 141 27.46 3.86 -36.39
CA THR A 141 27.83 3.02 -37.54
C THR A 141 28.73 1.85 -37.16
N ALA A 142 29.42 1.94 -36.00
CA ALA A 142 30.28 0.84 -35.52
C ALA A 142 29.46 -0.36 -35.01
N HIS A 143 28.27 -0.12 -34.51
CA HIS A 143 27.40 -1.15 -33.93
C HIS A 143 26.06 -1.29 -34.67
N PHE A 144 25.83 -0.52 -35.73
CA PHE A 144 24.59 -0.51 -36.52
C PHE A 144 23.33 -0.30 -35.62
N CYS A 145 23.43 0.55 -34.62
CA CYS A 145 22.34 0.88 -33.69
C CYS A 145 22.18 2.39 -33.51
N PHE A 146 21.08 2.78 -32.86
CA PHE A 146 20.87 4.15 -32.40
C PHE A 146 21.00 4.17 -30.89
N ASP A 147 21.85 5.03 -30.38
CA ASP A 147 21.94 5.26 -28.95
C ASP A 147 20.87 6.26 -28.52
N THR A 148 20.11 5.92 -27.48
CA THR A 148 19.05 6.77 -26.95
C THR A 148 19.30 6.99 -25.47
N ALA A 149 19.37 8.26 -25.07
CA ALA A 149 19.47 8.65 -23.68
C ALA A 149 18.12 9.18 -23.19
N TYR A 150 17.77 8.84 -21.97
CA TYR A 150 16.61 9.38 -21.27
C TYR A 150 17.09 10.18 -20.05
N ALA A 151 16.52 11.35 -19.86
CA ALA A 151 16.79 12.19 -18.70
C ALA A 151 15.47 12.66 -18.10
N ALA A 152 15.33 12.54 -16.79
CA ALA A 152 14.24 13.09 -16.01
C ALA A 152 14.80 13.62 -14.69
N ASN A 153 14.15 14.62 -14.13
CA ASN A 153 14.45 15.10 -12.79
C ASN A 153 13.16 15.10 -11.98
N LEU A 154 13.10 14.19 -11.00
CA LEU A 154 11.97 13.98 -10.12
C LEU A 154 12.40 14.32 -8.69
N SER A 155 11.49 14.93 -7.92
CA SER A 155 11.71 15.10 -6.48
C SER A 155 11.55 13.78 -5.74
N GLU A 156 11.94 13.75 -4.49
CA GLU A 156 11.50 12.72 -3.57
C GLU A 156 9.99 12.88 -3.30
N THR A 157 9.35 11.80 -2.86
CA THR A 157 7.96 11.86 -2.41
C THR A 157 7.87 12.68 -1.14
N GLU A 158 7.09 13.74 -1.17
CA GLU A 158 6.87 14.64 -0.06
C GLU A 158 5.57 14.30 0.66
N THR A 159 5.65 14.11 1.98
CA THR A 159 4.49 13.97 2.85
C THR A 159 4.31 15.27 3.63
N PHE A 160 3.20 15.97 3.41
CA PHE A 160 2.95 17.23 4.10
C PHE A 160 2.50 17.04 5.55
N TYR A 161 1.94 15.86 5.86
CA TYR A 161 1.47 15.50 7.20
C TYR A 161 1.92 14.09 7.55
N ASP A 162 2.74 13.95 8.58
CA ASP A 162 3.35 12.67 8.98
C ASP A 162 2.33 11.62 9.47
N ASN A 163 1.16 12.05 9.90
CA ASN A 163 0.12 11.22 10.46
C ASN A 163 -0.89 10.65 9.45
N THR A 164 -0.67 10.85 8.15
CA THR A 164 -1.57 10.33 7.09
C THR A 164 -1.11 9.02 6.48
N MET A 165 -0.03 8.45 7.01
CA MET A 165 0.55 7.19 6.55
C MET A 165 0.83 6.26 7.73
N LEU A 166 0.40 5.01 7.63
CA LEU A 166 0.58 3.96 8.63
C LEU A 166 1.32 2.77 8.04
N TYR A 167 2.33 2.30 8.73
CA TYR A 167 3.02 1.05 8.43
C TYR A 167 2.56 -0.06 9.37
N VAL A 168 2.22 -1.20 8.80
CA VAL A 168 1.83 -2.42 9.52
C VAL A 168 2.82 -3.51 9.18
N ASP A 169 3.59 -3.95 10.16
CA ASP A 169 4.62 -4.96 9.96
C ASP A 169 4.16 -6.33 10.45
N GLY A 170 4.54 -7.37 9.70
CA GLY A 170 4.28 -8.75 10.09
C GLY A 170 2.94 -9.31 9.63
N ILE A 171 2.48 -8.85 8.48
CA ILE A 171 1.27 -9.39 7.82
C ILE A 171 1.54 -10.69 7.09
#